data_5747d1c5a732cc53b9ade38a8626f499
#
_entry.id   5747d1c5a732cc53b9ade38a8626f499
#
_cell.length_a   1.000
_cell.length_b   1.000
_cell.length_c   1.000
_cell.angle_alpha   90.00
_cell.angle_beta   90.00
_cell.angle_gamma   90.00
#
_symmetry.space_group_name_H-M   'P 1'
#
loop_
_entity.id
_entity.type
_entity.pdbx_description
1 polymer ?
#
loop_
_entity_poly.entity_id
_entity_poly.type
_entity_poly.pdbx_seq_one_letter_code
_entity_poly.pdbx_strand_id
1 'polypeptide(L)'
;MGDRFRLVYLKSTGTEKPVLDEFSPSPDRDKNLKAGSAGIQTSSPLSETLSSQMILKQAKLDLEHPDPKVRILAIQYVQKENPSTALPLLQEVLTDQDPEVRAQGILSLTQLQDPAVSPLLKKYLEDHDPRVRIAALRGLFKRTEKVDLKLLLQFLSDESPWVRRKMATLLGWTQMEGVFPILVEMSKDHNVEVRKAALFSLMTLYPEEIEDRLLDAMNDTDENLRKWAKKALEKIAVSPVKEKGSRSGKDQGEGR
;
A
#
# COMPACT_ATOMS: atom_id res chain seq x y z
N MET A 1 7.92 15.32 7.92
CA MET A 1 8.66 14.25 7.18
C MET A 1 7.76 13.52 6.17
N GLY A 2 6.68 14.17 5.68
CA GLY A 2 5.69 13.56 4.78
C GLY A 2 5.92 13.75 3.28
N ASP A 3 6.83 14.62 2.86
CA ASP A 3 6.89 15.08 1.45
C ASP A 3 7.99 14.46 0.57
N ARG A 4 8.86 13.62 1.13
CA ARG A 4 9.94 12.98 0.33
C ARG A 4 9.46 11.83 -0.56
N PHE A 5 8.34 11.20 -0.24
CA PHE A 5 7.82 10.06 -1.00
C PHE A 5 7.06 10.44 -2.28
N ARG A 6 6.65 11.71 -2.40
CA ARG A 6 5.87 12.20 -3.54
C ARG A 6 6.73 12.64 -4.73
N LEU A 7 8.00 12.96 -4.52
CA LEU A 7 8.86 13.61 -5.51
C LEU A 7 9.65 12.66 -6.42
N VAL A 8 9.86 11.41 -6.03
CA VAL A 8 10.58 10.43 -6.87
C VAL A 8 9.67 9.88 -7.97
N TYR A 9 8.34 9.86 -7.76
CA TYR A 9 7.38 9.31 -8.72
C TYR A 9 7.00 10.27 -9.86
N LEU A 10 7.21 11.57 -9.70
CA LEU A 10 6.78 12.60 -10.67
C LEU A 10 7.82 12.97 -11.72
N LYS A 11 9.04 12.43 -11.66
CA LYS A 11 10.13 12.80 -12.60
C LYS A 11 10.43 11.80 -13.70
N SER A 12 9.80 10.62 -13.75
CA SER A 12 10.20 9.59 -14.71
C SER A 12 9.16 9.11 -15.71
N THR A 13 7.90 9.55 -15.67
CA THR A 13 6.94 9.11 -16.69
C THR A 13 5.98 10.22 -17.08
N GLY A 14 6.23 10.81 -18.26
CA GLY A 14 5.16 11.36 -19.06
C GLY A 14 4.22 10.22 -19.48
N THR A 15 2.92 10.40 -19.23
CA THR A 15 1.81 9.64 -19.80
C THR A 15 1.83 8.11 -19.56
N GLU A 16 1.48 7.70 -18.34
CA GLU A 16 0.63 6.53 -18.09
C GLU A 16 0.41 6.45 -16.57
N LYS A 17 -0.82 6.69 -16.14
CA LYS A 17 -1.23 6.48 -14.75
C LYS A 17 -1.02 4.99 -14.43
N PRO A 18 -0.30 4.63 -13.36
CA PRO A 18 -0.33 3.26 -12.92
C PRO A 18 -1.77 2.92 -12.52
N VAL A 19 -2.27 1.81 -13.02
CA VAL A 19 -3.53 1.21 -12.61
C VAL A 19 -3.39 0.80 -11.14
N LEU A 20 -3.63 1.76 -10.25
CA LEU A 20 -3.62 1.58 -8.78
C LEU A 20 -5.02 1.71 -8.19
N ASP A 21 -6.07 1.69 -9.02
CA ASP A 21 -7.43 1.96 -8.58
C ASP A 21 -8.44 0.99 -9.17
N GLU A 22 -8.45 -0.24 -8.66
CA GLU A 22 -9.70 -1.02 -8.71
C GLU A 22 -10.49 -0.99 -7.39
N PHE A 23 -10.04 -0.24 -6.37
CA PHE A 23 -10.78 -0.05 -5.12
C PHE A 23 -10.69 1.37 -4.55
N SER A 24 -10.72 2.39 -5.38
CA SER A 24 -11.01 3.76 -4.94
C SER A 24 -12.41 4.16 -5.40
N PRO A 25 -13.27 4.67 -4.51
CA PRO A 25 -14.54 5.25 -4.94
C PRO A 25 -14.26 6.46 -5.83
N SER A 26 -14.88 6.49 -7.02
CA SER A 26 -14.75 7.54 -8.01
C SER A 26 -15.12 8.92 -7.44
N PRO A 27 -14.28 9.96 -7.62
CA PRO A 27 -14.57 11.31 -7.15
C PRO A 27 -15.31 12.17 -8.19
N ASP A 28 -16.29 11.63 -8.93
CA ASP A 28 -17.06 12.41 -9.88
C ASP A 28 -18.57 12.17 -9.74
N ARG A 29 -19.15 12.76 -8.68
CA ARG A 29 -20.58 13.10 -8.66
C ARG A 29 -20.88 14.25 -7.71
N ASP A 30 -20.27 15.41 -7.88
CA ASP A 30 -20.77 16.65 -7.28
C ASP A 30 -20.26 17.88 -8.03
N LYS A 31 -20.73 18.03 -9.27
CA LYS A 31 -20.72 19.32 -9.96
C LYS A 31 -22.12 19.59 -10.47
N ASN A 32 -23.03 19.98 -9.59
CA ASN A 32 -24.16 20.86 -9.88
C ASN A 32 -25.05 21.04 -8.66
N LEU A 33 -24.66 21.92 -7.76
CA LEU A 33 -25.59 22.63 -6.90
C LEU A 33 -25.02 24.03 -6.67
N LYS A 34 -25.42 24.95 -7.52
CA LYS A 34 -25.18 26.38 -7.33
C LYS A 34 -26.08 26.90 -6.21
N ALA A 35 -25.41 27.44 -5.22
CA ALA A 35 -25.68 28.58 -4.37
C ALA A 35 -27.11 29.16 -4.34
N GLY A 36 -27.80 28.90 -3.25
CA GLY A 36 -28.72 29.83 -2.64
C GLY A 36 -28.09 30.38 -1.34
N SER A 37 -27.67 31.62 -1.38
CA SER A 37 -27.17 32.33 -0.19
C SER A 37 -28.33 32.64 0.74
N ALA A 38 -28.42 31.88 1.84
CA ALA A 38 -29.26 32.26 2.99
C ALA A 38 -28.48 31.93 4.26
N GLY A 39 -28.28 32.95 5.07
CA GLY A 39 -27.81 33.05 6.44
C GLY A 39 -27.14 31.83 7.07
N ILE A 40 -25.81 31.87 7.24
CA ILE A 40 -25.07 30.96 8.13
C ILE A 40 -25.55 31.26 9.55
N GLN A 41 -26.52 30.51 10.04
CA GLN A 41 -26.75 30.38 11.46
C GLN A 41 -25.57 29.57 12.02
N THR A 42 -24.69 30.21 12.78
CA THR A 42 -23.66 29.53 13.56
C THR A 42 -24.37 28.57 14.50
N SER A 43 -24.34 27.27 14.17
CA SER A 43 -24.82 26.21 15.05
C SER A 43 -24.05 26.28 16.37
N SER A 44 -24.77 26.26 17.50
CA SER A 44 -24.10 26.28 18.80
C SER A 44 -23.25 25.03 18.99
N PRO A 45 -22.10 25.10 19.71
CA PRO A 45 -21.24 23.92 19.96
C PRO A 45 -22.02 22.73 20.54
N LEU A 46 -23.09 22.96 21.28
CA LEU A 46 -23.97 21.93 21.82
C LEU A 46 -24.76 21.18 20.75
N SER A 47 -25.24 21.88 19.69
CA SER A 47 -25.99 21.25 18.60
C SER A 47 -25.11 20.37 17.73
N GLU A 48 -23.85 20.77 17.50
CA GLU A 48 -22.87 19.98 16.77
C GLU A 48 -22.47 18.72 17.54
N THR A 49 -22.30 18.80 18.86
CA THR A 49 -21.99 17.67 19.71
C THR A 49 -23.15 16.64 19.74
N LEU A 50 -24.39 17.12 19.85
CA LEU A 50 -25.58 16.26 19.81
C LEU A 50 -25.73 15.57 18.45
N SER A 51 -25.49 16.28 17.35
CA SER A 51 -25.50 15.70 16.02
C SER A 51 -24.44 14.58 15.86
N SER A 52 -23.23 14.81 16.32
CA SER A 52 -22.15 13.82 16.26
C SER A 52 -22.46 12.58 17.08
N GLN A 53 -23.03 12.75 18.30
CA GLN A 53 -23.46 11.62 19.13
C GLN A 53 -24.58 10.79 18.49
N MET A 54 -25.54 11.45 17.82
CA MET A 54 -26.61 10.75 17.09
C MET A 54 -26.04 9.98 15.88
N ILE A 55 -25.13 10.56 15.14
CA ILE A 55 -24.46 9.88 14.01
C ILE A 55 -23.68 8.66 14.48
N LEU A 56 -22.91 8.78 15.56
CA LEU A 56 -22.19 7.64 16.13
C LEU A 56 -23.13 6.54 16.62
N LYS A 57 -24.25 6.91 17.26
CA LYS A 57 -25.26 5.93 17.69
C LYS A 57 -25.84 5.19 16.49
N GLN A 58 -26.15 5.89 15.41
CA GLN A 58 -26.65 5.26 14.18
C GLN A 58 -25.57 4.38 13.55
N ALA A 59 -24.34 4.86 13.45
CA ALA A 59 -23.23 4.07 12.90
C ALA A 59 -23.03 2.74 13.67
N LYS A 60 -23.17 2.74 14.99
CA LYS A 60 -23.12 1.50 15.81
C LYS A 60 -24.22 0.50 15.41
N LEU A 61 -25.44 0.96 15.18
CA LEU A 61 -26.54 0.11 14.71
C LEU A 61 -26.28 -0.40 13.29
N ASP A 62 -25.73 0.46 12.43
CA ASP A 62 -25.43 0.14 11.04
C ASP A 62 -24.26 -0.86 10.90
N LEU A 63 -23.39 -1.00 11.91
CA LEU A 63 -22.36 -2.06 11.94
C LEU A 63 -22.97 -3.47 12.02
N GLU A 64 -24.20 -3.61 12.49
CA GLU A 64 -24.92 -4.88 12.58
C GLU A 64 -25.92 -5.08 11.43
N HIS A 65 -25.94 -4.16 10.45
CA HIS A 65 -26.89 -4.21 9.35
C HIS A 65 -26.69 -5.45 8.48
N PRO A 66 -27.76 -6.12 7.98
CA PRO A 66 -27.65 -7.31 7.13
C PRO A 66 -26.88 -7.06 5.82
N ASP A 67 -27.01 -5.87 5.23
CA ASP A 67 -26.26 -5.50 4.02
C ASP A 67 -24.80 -5.12 4.36
N PRO A 68 -23.77 -5.83 3.84
CA PRO A 68 -22.37 -5.52 4.08
C PRO A 68 -21.97 -4.11 3.62
N LYS A 69 -22.62 -3.57 2.61
CA LYS A 69 -22.34 -2.20 2.12
C LYS A 69 -22.70 -1.15 3.17
N VAL A 70 -23.79 -1.36 3.91
CA VAL A 70 -24.19 -0.47 5.01
C VAL A 70 -23.17 -0.58 6.15
N ARG A 71 -22.73 -1.79 6.49
CA ARG A 71 -21.66 -1.99 7.50
C ARG A 71 -20.36 -1.31 7.10
N ILE A 72 -19.98 -1.36 5.82
CA ILE A 72 -18.78 -0.65 5.30
C ILE A 72 -18.93 0.88 5.42
N LEU A 73 -20.10 1.42 5.13
CA LEU A 73 -20.34 2.85 5.34
C LEU A 73 -20.26 3.23 6.83
N ALA A 74 -20.82 2.42 7.71
CA ALA A 74 -20.74 2.63 9.15
C ALA A 74 -19.28 2.68 9.65
N ILE A 75 -18.42 1.81 9.14
CA ILE A 75 -16.97 1.80 9.44
C ILE A 75 -16.34 3.15 9.12
N GLN A 76 -16.72 3.80 8.01
CA GLN A 76 -16.16 5.09 7.60
C GLN A 76 -16.57 6.23 8.56
N TYR A 77 -17.70 6.12 9.22
CA TYR A 77 -18.10 7.07 10.28
C TYR A 77 -17.34 6.79 11.58
N VAL A 78 -17.29 5.52 12.00
CA VAL A 78 -16.57 5.11 13.21
C VAL A 78 -15.08 5.46 13.14
N GLN A 79 -14.46 5.34 11.98
CA GLN A 79 -13.04 5.68 11.75
C GLN A 79 -12.72 7.15 12.08
N LYS A 80 -13.69 8.06 11.99
CA LYS A 80 -13.50 9.51 12.27
C LYS A 80 -13.55 9.84 13.76
N GLU A 81 -14.00 8.91 14.58
CA GLU A 81 -14.05 9.07 16.02
C GLU A 81 -12.66 9.03 16.65
N ASN A 82 -12.59 9.47 17.90
CA ASN A 82 -11.33 9.35 18.64
C ASN A 82 -10.94 7.86 18.81
N PRO A 83 -9.63 7.55 18.95
CA PRO A 83 -9.16 6.17 19.00
C PRO A 83 -9.80 5.32 20.10
N SER A 84 -10.10 5.89 21.26
CA SER A 84 -10.71 5.18 22.38
C SER A 84 -12.15 4.70 22.09
N THR A 85 -12.86 5.41 21.21
CA THR A 85 -14.20 5.04 20.74
C THR A 85 -14.12 4.13 19.51
N ALA A 86 -13.25 4.46 18.56
CA ALA A 86 -13.16 3.76 17.29
C ALA A 86 -12.57 2.35 17.43
N LEU A 87 -11.51 2.20 18.24
CA LEU A 87 -10.77 0.94 18.33
C LEU A 87 -11.66 -0.26 18.74
N PRO A 88 -12.46 -0.23 19.81
CA PRO A 88 -13.29 -1.37 20.19
C PRO A 88 -14.33 -1.71 19.11
N LEU A 89 -14.96 -0.73 18.50
CA LEU A 89 -15.96 -0.94 17.45
C LEU A 89 -15.35 -1.56 16.19
N LEU A 90 -14.17 -1.06 15.78
CA LEU A 90 -13.46 -1.63 14.62
C LEU A 90 -12.90 -3.02 14.91
N GLN A 91 -12.58 -3.34 16.18
CA GLN A 91 -12.20 -4.70 16.56
C GLN A 91 -13.36 -5.71 16.39
N GLU A 92 -14.57 -5.32 16.72
CA GLU A 92 -15.77 -6.14 16.50
C GLU A 92 -15.97 -6.43 15.01
N VAL A 93 -15.77 -5.44 14.14
CA VAL A 93 -15.85 -5.57 12.68
C VAL A 93 -14.88 -6.61 12.12
N LEU A 94 -13.75 -6.85 12.76
CA LEU A 94 -12.77 -7.83 12.28
C LEU A 94 -13.26 -9.29 12.34
N THR A 95 -14.38 -9.55 13.03
CA THR A 95 -15.02 -10.86 13.09
C THR A 95 -16.21 -11.01 12.14
N ASP A 96 -16.45 -10.00 11.29
CA ASP A 96 -17.55 -10.01 10.33
C ASP A 96 -17.47 -11.22 9.39
N GLN A 97 -18.64 -11.77 9.07
CA GLN A 97 -18.74 -12.89 8.11
C GLN A 97 -18.27 -12.50 6.71
N ASP A 98 -18.48 -11.23 6.29
CA ASP A 98 -18.08 -10.74 4.99
C ASP A 98 -16.62 -10.29 5.02
N PRO A 99 -15.74 -10.87 4.18
CA PRO A 99 -14.32 -10.54 4.17
C PRO A 99 -14.03 -9.11 3.69
N GLU A 100 -14.91 -8.48 2.91
CA GLU A 100 -14.74 -7.09 2.50
C GLU A 100 -14.97 -6.15 3.68
N VAL A 101 -15.94 -6.45 4.53
CA VAL A 101 -16.18 -5.71 5.79
C VAL A 101 -14.99 -5.86 6.73
N ARG A 102 -14.44 -7.09 6.91
CA ARG A 102 -13.23 -7.31 7.71
C ARG A 102 -12.03 -6.53 7.15
N ALA A 103 -11.81 -6.59 5.82
CA ALA A 103 -10.72 -5.88 5.16
C ALA A 103 -10.84 -4.36 5.35
N GLN A 104 -12.05 -3.81 5.23
CA GLN A 104 -12.30 -2.38 5.46
C GLN A 104 -12.07 -2.01 6.93
N GLY A 105 -12.49 -2.85 7.87
CA GLY A 105 -12.18 -2.67 9.31
C GLY A 105 -10.68 -2.59 9.58
N ILE A 106 -9.89 -3.49 8.98
CA ILE A 106 -8.43 -3.48 9.05
C ILE A 106 -7.85 -2.17 8.49
N LEU A 107 -8.30 -1.74 7.30
CA LEU A 107 -7.83 -0.50 6.70
C LEU A 107 -8.17 0.72 7.56
N SER A 108 -9.31 0.73 8.20
CA SER A 108 -9.72 1.79 9.13
C SER A 108 -8.89 1.80 10.41
N LEU A 109 -8.62 0.63 11.00
CA LEU A 109 -7.71 0.50 12.13
C LEU A 109 -6.31 1.05 11.84
N THR A 110 -5.81 0.89 10.61
CA THR A 110 -4.48 1.42 10.25
C THR A 110 -4.38 2.94 10.32
N GLN A 111 -5.48 3.66 10.34
CA GLN A 111 -5.51 5.12 10.48
C GLN A 111 -5.39 5.55 11.96
N LEU A 112 -5.75 4.68 12.89
CA LEU A 112 -5.66 4.97 14.31
C LEU A 112 -4.20 4.96 14.79
N GLN A 113 -3.81 5.97 15.55
CA GLN A 113 -2.46 6.09 16.12
C GLN A 113 -2.36 5.32 17.46
N ASP A 114 -2.88 4.08 17.49
CA ASP A 114 -2.92 3.24 18.69
C ASP A 114 -1.93 2.06 18.57
N PRO A 115 -1.07 1.83 19.58
CA PRO A 115 -0.11 0.72 19.57
C PRO A 115 -0.75 -0.67 19.48
N ALA A 116 -1.98 -0.82 19.99
CA ALA A 116 -2.71 -2.09 19.95
C ALA A 116 -3.06 -2.56 18.54
N VAL A 117 -3.03 -1.65 17.55
CA VAL A 117 -3.39 -2.00 16.16
C VAL A 117 -2.38 -2.95 15.53
N SER A 118 -1.07 -2.77 15.73
CA SER A 118 -0.06 -3.60 15.07
C SER A 118 -0.15 -5.09 15.43
N PRO A 119 -0.35 -5.49 16.70
CA PRO A 119 -0.63 -6.89 17.06
C PRO A 119 -1.89 -7.44 16.39
N LEU A 120 -2.97 -6.64 16.30
CA LEU A 120 -4.19 -7.04 15.62
C LEU A 120 -3.95 -7.33 14.15
N LEU A 121 -3.25 -6.43 13.44
CA LEU A 121 -2.93 -6.63 12.02
C LEU A 121 -2.15 -7.93 11.78
N LYS A 122 -1.21 -8.28 12.66
CA LYS A 122 -0.45 -9.53 12.55
C LYS A 122 -1.35 -10.76 12.58
N LYS A 123 -2.39 -10.78 13.42
CA LYS A 123 -3.34 -11.88 13.50
C LYS A 123 -4.08 -12.09 12.15
N TYR A 124 -4.43 -11.01 11.45
CA TYR A 124 -5.19 -11.08 10.19
C TYR A 124 -4.33 -11.31 8.95
N LEU A 125 -3.02 -11.48 9.10
CA LEU A 125 -2.16 -12.02 8.05
C LEU A 125 -2.49 -13.47 7.70
N GLU A 126 -3.16 -14.19 8.58
CA GLU A 126 -3.58 -15.59 8.43
C GLU A 126 -5.07 -15.74 8.13
N ASP A 127 -5.78 -14.66 7.78
CA ASP A 127 -7.20 -14.74 7.41
C ASP A 127 -7.39 -15.64 6.18
N HIS A 128 -8.49 -16.36 6.13
CA HIS A 128 -8.82 -17.25 5.02
C HIS A 128 -8.97 -16.49 3.69
N ASP A 129 -9.46 -15.25 3.75
CA ASP A 129 -9.69 -14.46 2.55
C ASP A 129 -8.46 -13.62 2.17
N PRO A 130 -7.96 -13.72 0.94
CA PRO A 130 -6.77 -12.98 0.50
C PRO A 130 -6.93 -11.46 0.56
N ARG A 131 -8.14 -10.92 0.45
CA ARG A 131 -8.39 -9.46 0.58
C ARG A 131 -8.06 -8.98 1.97
N VAL A 132 -8.40 -9.78 2.99
CA VAL A 132 -8.12 -9.49 4.40
C VAL A 132 -6.62 -9.58 4.67
N ARG A 133 -5.94 -10.63 4.18
CA ARG A 133 -4.47 -10.75 4.26
C ARG A 133 -3.75 -9.56 3.60
N ILE A 134 -4.23 -9.13 2.42
CA ILE A 134 -3.70 -7.94 1.72
C ILE A 134 -3.91 -6.66 2.54
N ALA A 135 -5.09 -6.48 3.14
CA ALA A 135 -5.37 -5.32 3.98
C ALA A 135 -4.44 -5.29 5.21
N ALA A 136 -4.24 -6.43 5.86
CA ALA A 136 -3.34 -6.57 7.00
C ALA A 136 -1.88 -6.28 6.63
N LEU A 137 -1.38 -6.83 5.52
CA LEU A 137 -0.04 -6.53 4.98
C LEU A 137 0.13 -5.02 4.75
N ARG A 138 -0.80 -4.40 4.01
CA ARG A 138 -0.76 -2.96 3.75
C ARG A 138 -0.74 -2.15 5.04
N GLY A 139 -1.55 -2.55 6.02
CA GLY A 139 -1.63 -1.90 7.32
C GLY A 139 -0.30 -1.96 8.06
N LEU A 140 0.36 -3.10 8.09
CA LEU A 140 1.67 -3.27 8.73
C LEU A 140 2.73 -2.40 8.05
N PHE A 141 2.83 -2.44 6.72
CA PHE A 141 3.79 -1.61 5.99
C PHE A 141 3.56 -0.11 6.17
N LYS A 142 2.30 0.31 6.37
CA LYS A 142 1.99 1.72 6.62
C LYS A 142 2.38 2.18 8.02
N ARG A 143 2.29 1.29 9.02
CA ARG A 143 2.43 1.64 10.44
C ARG A 143 3.82 1.45 11.00
N THR A 144 4.59 0.50 10.49
CA THR A 144 5.87 0.11 11.07
C THR A 144 7.02 0.55 10.17
N GLU A 145 7.97 1.28 10.75
CA GLU A 145 9.24 1.57 10.09
C GLU A 145 10.11 0.31 9.93
N LYS A 146 9.85 -0.72 10.74
CA LYS A 146 10.57 -2.00 10.73
C LYS A 146 9.57 -3.15 10.72
N VAL A 147 9.19 -3.60 9.54
CA VAL A 147 8.49 -4.88 9.39
C VAL A 147 9.52 -6.00 9.53
N ASP A 148 9.21 -7.03 10.30
CA ASP A 148 10.09 -8.20 10.43
C ASP A 148 10.12 -8.96 9.09
N LEU A 149 11.30 -9.03 8.47
CA LEU A 149 11.49 -9.73 7.20
C LEU A 149 11.07 -11.20 7.30
N LYS A 150 11.31 -11.86 8.45
CA LYS A 150 10.90 -13.26 8.68
C LYS A 150 9.40 -13.43 8.60
N LEU A 151 8.62 -12.46 9.12
CA LEU A 151 7.18 -12.46 9.01
C LEU A 151 6.72 -12.38 7.55
N LEU A 152 7.49 -11.71 6.70
CA LEU A 152 7.14 -11.52 5.30
C LEU A 152 7.45 -12.75 4.44
N LEU A 153 8.44 -13.56 4.81
CA LEU A 153 8.84 -14.74 4.04
C LEU A 153 7.69 -15.76 3.84
N GLN A 154 6.76 -15.87 4.79
CA GLN A 154 5.60 -16.77 4.67
C GLN A 154 4.71 -16.43 3.46
N PHE A 155 4.71 -15.17 3.01
CA PHE A 155 3.88 -14.73 1.87
C PHE A 155 4.51 -15.00 0.51
N LEU A 156 5.74 -15.50 0.45
CA LEU A 156 6.35 -15.96 -0.82
C LEU A 156 5.59 -17.17 -1.39
N SER A 157 5.03 -17.99 -0.53
CA SER A 157 4.27 -19.19 -0.88
C SER A 157 2.77 -19.06 -0.58
N ASP A 158 2.25 -17.85 -0.39
CA ASP A 158 0.81 -17.65 -0.22
C ASP A 158 0.04 -18.26 -1.41
N GLU A 159 -1.04 -18.97 -1.14
CA GLU A 159 -1.86 -19.62 -2.16
C GLU A 159 -2.39 -18.64 -3.21
N SER A 160 -2.70 -17.39 -2.78
CA SER A 160 -3.24 -16.34 -3.64
C SER A 160 -2.12 -15.57 -4.36
N PRO A 161 -2.10 -15.56 -5.69
CA PRO A 161 -1.16 -14.73 -6.45
C PRO A 161 -1.36 -13.23 -6.20
N TRP A 162 -2.56 -12.81 -5.79
CA TRP A 162 -2.84 -11.43 -5.42
C TRP A 162 -2.08 -11.00 -4.17
N VAL A 163 -1.97 -11.90 -3.17
CA VAL A 163 -1.20 -11.66 -1.95
C VAL A 163 0.29 -11.61 -2.27
N ARG A 164 0.81 -12.60 -3.03
CA ARG A 164 2.21 -12.64 -3.46
C ARG A 164 2.58 -11.39 -4.28
N ARG A 165 1.73 -10.99 -5.25
CA ARG A 165 1.92 -9.76 -6.02
C ARG A 165 1.95 -8.52 -5.13
N LYS A 166 1.02 -8.43 -4.16
CA LYS A 166 0.99 -7.30 -3.22
C LYS A 166 2.25 -7.26 -2.38
N MET A 167 2.73 -8.40 -1.93
CA MET A 167 3.99 -8.53 -1.20
C MET A 167 5.17 -7.98 -2.02
N ALA A 168 5.33 -8.42 -3.27
CA ALA A 168 6.37 -7.92 -4.16
C ALA A 168 6.31 -6.39 -4.31
N THR A 169 5.11 -5.83 -4.49
CA THR A 169 4.91 -4.38 -4.61
C THR A 169 5.27 -3.63 -3.33
N LEU A 170 4.88 -4.16 -2.16
CA LEU A 170 5.16 -3.52 -0.87
C LEU A 170 6.65 -3.55 -0.54
N LEU A 171 7.34 -4.64 -0.85
CA LEU A 171 8.80 -4.73 -0.72
C LEU A 171 9.52 -3.68 -1.56
N GLY A 172 9.01 -3.39 -2.77
CA GLY A 172 9.54 -2.34 -3.64
C GLY A 172 9.43 -0.91 -3.07
N TRP A 173 8.66 -0.71 -2.02
CA TRP A 173 8.54 0.58 -1.32
C TRP A 173 9.40 0.68 -0.07
N THR A 174 10.11 -0.39 0.28
CA THR A 174 10.95 -0.43 1.48
C THR A 174 12.42 -0.26 1.12
N GLN A 175 13.20 0.21 2.10
CA GLN A 175 14.66 0.22 2.02
C GLN A 175 15.25 -0.82 3.00
N MET A 176 14.52 -1.94 3.19
CA MET A 176 14.96 -2.99 4.12
C MET A 176 16.13 -3.78 3.52
N GLU A 177 17.13 -4.06 4.35
CA GLU A 177 18.18 -5.01 3.97
C GLU A 177 17.60 -6.42 3.74
N GLY A 178 18.17 -7.15 2.79
CA GLY A 178 17.75 -8.51 2.48
C GLY A 178 16.53 -8.63 1.57
N VAL A 179 15.97 -7.53 1.06
CA VAL A 179 14.82 -7.55 0.12
C VAL A 179 15.22 -8.01 -1.28
N PHE A 180 16.45 -7.75 -1.71
CA PHE A 180 16.93 -8.11 -3.05
C PHE A 180 16.74 -9.61 -3.37
N PRO A 181 17.28 -10.58 -2.58
CA PRO A 181 17.11 -11.99 -2.89
C PRO A 181 15.66 -12.45 -2.87
N ILE A 182 14.81 -11.83 -2.05
CA ILE A 182 13.38 -12.13 -2.00
C ILE A 182 12.70 -11.72 -3.31
N LEU A 183 12.95 -10.52 -3.78
CA LEU A 183 12.39 -10.03 -5.05
C LEU A 183 12.93 -10.84 -6.25
N VAL A 184 14.20 -11.26 -6.21
CA VAL A 184 14.77 -12.17 -7.23
C VAL A 184 14.02 -13.50 -7.24
N GLU A 185 13.70 -14.08 -6.10
CA GLU A 185 12.89 -15.30 -6.05
C GLU A 185 11.47 -15.07 -6.56
N MET A 186 10.82 -13.98 -6.14
CA MET A 186 9.48 -13.63 -6.63
C MET A 186 9.44 -13.31 -8.14
N SER A 187 10.56 -12.92 -8.74
CA SER A 187 10.63 -12.72 -10.20
C SER A 187 10.58 -14.02 -11.01
N LYS A 188 10.64 -15.18 -10.33
CA LYS A 188 10.49 -16.52 -10.91
C LYS A 188 9.13 -17.16 -10.61
N ASP A 189 8.20 -16.42 -9.99
CA ASP A 189 6.87 -16.92 -9.61
C ASP A 189 6.14 -17.51 -10.83
N HIS A 190 5.34 -18.54 -10.60
CA HIS A 190 4.54 -19.15 -11.66
C HIS A 190 3.47 -18.20 -12.24
N ASN A 191 3.02 -17.20 -11.47
CA ASN A 191 2.08 -16.19 -11.92
C ASN A 191 2.80 -14.97 -12.50
N VAL A 192 2.48 -14.62 -13.74
CA VAL A 192 3.12 -13.51 -14.47
C VAL A 192 3.00 -12.16 -13.78
N GLU A 193 1.86 -11.87 -13.13
CA GLU A 193 1.66 -10.59 -12.44
C GLU A 193 2.53 -10.46 -11.19
N VAL A 194 2.88 -11.58 -10.55
CA VAL A 194 3.84 -11.62 -9.44
C VAL A 194 5.25 -11.37 -9.97
N ARG A 195 5.66 -12.08 -11.06
CA ARG A 195 6.97 -11.86 -11.70
C ARG A 195 7.18 -10.42 -12.11
N LYS A 196 6.16 -9.84 -12.77
CA LYS A 196 6.18 -8.44 -13.20
C LYS A 196 6.30 -7.46 -12.05
N ALA A 197 5.54 -7.65 -10.97
CA ALA A 197 5.61 -6.81 -9.79
C ALA A 197 7.00 -6.88 -9.10
N ALA A 198 7.59 -8.07 -9.02
CA ALA A 198 8.91 -8.27 -8.45
C ALA A 198 10.01 -7.59 -9.29
N LEU A 199 9.98 -7.75 -10.61
CA LEU A 199 10.92 -7.09 -11.54
C LEU A 199 10.79 -5.56 -11.49
N PHE A 200 9.56 -5.04 -11.39
CA PHE A 200 9.35 -3.60 -11.24
C PHE A 200 9.94 -3.08 -9.92
N SER A 201 9.76 -3.82 -8.83
CA SER A 201 10.31 -3.49 -7.52
C SER A 201 11.84 -3.56 -7.51
N LEU A 202 12.42 -4.58 -8.13
CA LEU A 202 13.88 -4.69 -8.34
C LEU A 202 14.42 -3.50 -9.12
N MET A 203 13.78 -3.14 -10.23
CA MET A 203 14.18 -2.01 -11.06
C MET A 203 14.14 -0.68 -10.28
N THR A 204 13.21 -0.54 -9.35
CA THR A 204 13.06 0.66 -8.52
C THR A 204 14.13 0.76 -7.45
N LEU A 205 14.44 -0.36 -6.76
CA LEU A 205 15.36 -0.40 -5.62
C LEU A 205 16.81 -0.64 -6.03
N TYR A 206 17.04 -1.42 -7.09
CA TYR A 206 18.35 -1.93 -7.51
C TYR A 206 18.57 -1.72 -9.02
N PRO A 207 18.52 -0.48 -9.50
CA PRO A 207 18.61 -0.19 -10.93
C PRO A 207 19.95 -0.61 -11.56
N GLU A 208 21.02 -0.74 -10.77
CA GLU A 208 22.34 -1.18 -11.25
C GLU A 208 22.47 -2.70 -11.33
N GLU A 209 21.57 -3.45 -10.69
CA GLU A 209 21.64 -4.91 -10.54
C GLU A 209 20.53 -5.65 -11.30
N ILE A 210 19.63 -4.89 -11.97
CA ILE A 210 18.42 -5.44 -12.59
C ILE A 210 18.67 -6.00 -14.00
N GLU A 211 19.78 -5.62 -14.66
CA GLU A 211 20.01 -5.93 -16.07
C GLU A 211 19.91 -7.43 -16.36
N ASP A 212 20.61 -8.26 -15.60
CA ASP A 212 20.55 -9.72 -15.76
C ASP A 212 19.12 -10.28 -15.61
N ARG A 213 18.35 -9.70 -14.68
CA ARG A 213 16.96 -10.14 -14.45
C ARG A 213 16.03 -9.74 -15.58
N LEU A 214 16.28 -8.60 -16.21
CA LEU A 214 15.54 -8.16 -17.40
C LEU A 214 15.93 -9.00 -18.63
N LEU A 215 17.19 -9.38 -18.77
CA LEU A 215 17.64 -10.33 -19.80
C LEU A 215 16.98 -11.69 -19.65
N ASP A 216 16.90 -12.22 -18.43
CA ASP A 216 16.15 -13.45 -18.13
C ASP A 216 14.67 -13.30 -18.54
N ALA A 217 14.05 -12.16 -18.17
CA ALA A 217 12.64 -11.88 -18.47
C ALA A 217 12.33 -11.68 -19.97
N MET A 218 13.33 -11.41 -20.82
CA MET A 218 13.15 -11.41 -22.27
C MET A 218 12.86 -12.80 -22.83
N ASN A 219 13.15 -13.86 -22.07
CA ASN A 219 12.85 -15.25 -22.41
C ASN A 219 11.64 -15.80 -21.65
N ASP A 220 10.85 -14.92 -21.00
CA ASP A 220 9.67 -15.32 -20.24
C ASP A 220 8.60 -16.01 -21.12
N THR A 221 7.79 -16.87 -20.53
CA THR A 221 6.67 -17.52 -21.23
C THR A 221 5.58 -16.51 -21.65
N ASP A 222 5.42 -15.42 -20.89
CA ASP A 222 4.44 -14.37 -21.19
C ASP A 222 4.99 -13.33 -22.17
N GLU A 223 4.29 -13.13 -23.28
CA GLU A 223 4.70 -12.21 -24.34
C GLU A 223 4.75 -10.75 -23.89
N ASN A 224 3.80 -10.33 -23.03
CA ASN A 224 3.75 -8.95 -22.56
C ASN A 224 4.90 -8.66 -21.62
N LEU A 225 5.27 -9.65 -20.79
CA LEU A 225 6.44 -9.52 -19.90
C LEU A 225 7.74 -9.45 -20.72
N ARG A 226 7.91 -10.28 -21.77
CA ARG A 226 9.05 -10.17 -22.69
C ARG A 226 9.17 -8.79 -23.32
N LYS A 227 8.05 -8.27 -23.86
CA LYS A 227 8.01 -6.92 -24.47
C LYS A 227 8.33 -5.82 -23.46
N TRP A 228 7.81 -5.96 -22.23
CA TRP A 228 8.09 -5.03 -21.16
C TRP A 228 9.57 -5.04 -20.75
N ALA A 229 10.16 -6.22 -20.58
CA ALA A 229 11.57 -6.37 -20.22
C ALA A 229 12.50 -5.74 -21.28
N LYS A 230 12.22 -5.96 -22.56
CA LYS A 230 12.96 -5.32 -23.66
C LYS A 230 12.90 -3.79 -23.57
N LYS A 231 11.72 -3.21 -23.38
CA LYS A 231 11.56 -1.76 -23.23
C LYS A 231 12.26 -1.22 -21.98
N ALA A 232 12.29 -1.98 -20.90
CA ALA A 232 12.96 -1.60 -19.66
C ALA A 232 14.49 -1.55 -19.88
N LEU A 233 15.07 -2.55 -20.55
CA LEU A 233 16.49 -2.58 -20.91
C LEU A 233 16.89 -1.40 -21.83
N GLU A 234 16.09 -1.11 -22.86
CA GLU A 234 16.32 0.03 -23.73
C GLU A 234 16.37 1.36 -22.96
N LYS A 235 15.50 1.53 -21.95
CA LYS A 235 15.49 2.72 -21.08
C LYS A 235 16.73 2.82 -20.20
N ILE A 236 17.20 1.71 -19.65
CA ILE A 236 18.40 1.68 -18.81
C ILE A 236 19.64 2.00 -19.64
N ALA A 237 19.76 1.42 -20.84
CA ALA A 237 20.87 1.65 -21.75
C ALA A 237 20.99 3.10 -22.24
N VAL A 238 19.89 3.84 -22.32
CA VAL A 238 19.83 5.25 -22.74
C VAL A 238 20.10 6.22 -21.59
N SER A 239 19.98 5.79 -20.32
CA SER A 239 20.27 6.63 -19.16
C SER A 239 21.79 6.72 -18.98
N PRO A 240 22.44 7.90 -19.12
CA PRO A 240 23.89 7.99 -18.94
C PRO A 240 24.24 7.58 -17.50
N VAL A 241 25.10 6.59 -17.39
CA VAL A 241 25.74 6.20 -16.13
C VAL A 241 26.39 7.45 -15.55
N LYS A 242 25.91 7.92 -14.41
CA LYS A 242 26.64 8.94 -13.65
C LYS A 242 27.95 8.28 -13.23
N GLU A 243 29.02 8.66 -13.90
CA GLU A 243 30.39 8.28 -13.55
C GLU A 243 30.55 8.45 -12.03
N LYS A 244 30.80 7.35 -11.33
CA LYS A 244 31.28 7.38 -9.94
C LYS A 244 32.58 8.17 -9.97
N GLY A 245 32.52 9.41 -9.47
CA GLY A 245 33.70 10.24 -9.33
C GLY A 245 34.82 9.44 -8.67
N SER A 246 35.87 9.18 -9.44
CA SER A 246 37.11 8.60 -8.97
C SER A 246 37.62 9.45 -7.80
N ARG A 247 37.52 8.89 -6.59
CA ARG A 247 38.31 9.40 -5.47
C ARG A 247 39.76 9.13 -5.81
N SER A 248 40.37 10.08 -6.51
CA SER A 248 41.82 10.15 -6.67
C SER A 248 42.41 10.31 -5.26
N GLY A 249 43.07 9.27 -4.81
CA GLY A 249 43.99 9.36 -3.70
C GLY A 249 45.04 10.46 -4.03
N LYS A 250 45.06 11.50 -3.24
CA LYS A 250 46.24 12.32 -3.05
C LYS A 250 46.98 11.80 -1.86
N ASP A 251 47.80 10.81 -2.17
CA ASP A 251 49.03 10.54 -1.44
C ASP A 251 49.95 11.71 -1.67
N GLN A 252 50.30 12.47 -0.67
CA GLN A 252 51.45 13.32 -0.62
C GLN A 252 52.10 13.14 0.75
N GLY A 253 53.09 12.30 0.72
CA GLY A 253 54.12 12.26 1.74
C GLY A 253 55.04 13.47 1.63
N GLU A 254 56.04 13.44 2.51
CA GLU A 254 57.19 14.32 2.76
C GLU A 254 56.83 15.50 3.69
N GLY A 255 57.46 15.71 4.80
CA GLY A 255 58.82 15.44 5.20
C GLY A 255 59.29 16.60 6.05
N ARG A 256 59.91 16.27 7.11
CA ARG A 256 60.77 17.03 8.03
C ARG A 256 60.24 17.17 9.44
#